data_07fb542e02fbf01af15a66779accb545
#
_entry.id   07fb542e02fbf01af15a66779accb545
#
_cell.length_a   1.000
_cell.length_b   1.000
_cell.length_c   1.000
_cell.angle_alpha   90.00
_cell.angle_beta   90.00
_cell.angle_gamma   90.00
#
_symmetry.space_group_name_H-M   'P 1'
#
loop_
_entity.id
_entity.type
_entity.pdbx_description
1 polymer ?
#
loop_
_entity_poly.entity_id
_entity_poly.type
_entity_poly.pdbx_seq_one_letter_code
_entity_poly.pdbx_strand_id
1 'polypeptide(L)'
;MKFFMFMFFMTNVIFSGIIAFGLIQYNSKKNISNLKIFLLSLGLGPAFTSIILYWLLFMFPYKPDVFYFVAVLIFYFLILLIIIFHKKLNGNKNLINLIKSFYLFKQLIFLKKKNNIKLFLIVIIIIGLVFSIYPTFNQYSKGYLLKPLEGHDVQSYGTEGKIYYKEKTFKHRYNGEHPESGYIRFSNHSPLFPLLLTWEKIAGSIMGKDTDYYFKSITPFYGLLIVIFVFSVLSIKSVYLALLGSAALFSSSLFFIKFFSYHIDLFRIYFFSTAIIFLALSIETKDRMQIILFCVTLGFSAASHSIGAVVSGFSVLIFFLFYEDEMINRIKHFFSIIFSLFILGGFHYFYDTIWGTGWIF
;
A
#
# COMPACT_ATOMS: atom_id res chain seq x y z
N MET A 1 3.64 -22.06 -10.98
CA MET A 1 3.98 -21.19 -9.84
C MET A 1 4.78 -19.95 -10.25
N LYS A 2 6.01 -20.07 -10.81
CA LYS A 2 6.88 -18.92 -11.17
C LYS A 2 6.22 -17.90 -12.11
N PHE A 3 5.50 -18.35 -13.13
CA PHE A 3 4.84 -17.47 -14.11
C PHE A 3 3.72 -16.62 -13.48
N PHE A 4 2.97 -17.15 -12.52
CA PHE A 4 1.85 -16.46 -11.89
C PHE A 4 2.30 -15.42 -10.86
N MET A 5 3.29 -15.74 -10.03
CA MET A 5 3.94 -14.76 -9.18
C MET A 5 4.50 -13.61 -10.04
N PHE A 6 5.03 -13.94 -11.22
CA PHE A 6 5.49 -12.96 -12.18
C PHE A 6 4.36 -12.08 -12.71
N MET A 7 3.22 -12.65 -13.10
CA MET A 7 2.09 -11.88 -13.64
C MET A 7 1.41 -11.02 -12.56
N PHE A 8 1.21 -11.57 -11.35
CA PHE A 8 0.73 -10.79 -10.22
C PHE A 8 1.68 -9.63 -9.89
N PHE A 9 2.96 -9.93 -9.81
CA PHE A 9 3.99 -8.92 -9.59
C PHE A 9 3.98 -7.88 -10.72
N MET A 10 3.87 -8.29 -11.97
CA MET A 10 3.83 -7.38 -13.12
C MET A 10 2.60 -6.48 -13.13
N THR A 11 1.40 -6.99 -12.86
CA THR A 11 0.20 -6.15 -12.78
C THR A 11 0.31 -5.12 -11.65
N ASN A 12 0.75 -5.52 -10.47
CA ASN A 12 0.96 -4.60 -9.36
C ASN A 12 2.08 -3.59 -9.63
N VAL A 13 3.19 -4.02 -10.26
CA VAL A 13 4.29 -3.12 -10.64
C VAL A 13 3.85 -2.13 -11.72
N ILE A 14 3.08 -2.57 -12.72
CA ILE A 14 2.56 -1.69 -13.78
C ILE A 14 1.62 -0.65 -13.17
N PHE A 15 0.67 -1.06 -12.33
CA PHE A 15 -0.27 -0.14 -11.67
C PHE A 15 0.46 0.83 -10.75
N SER A 16 1.41 0.32 -9.96
CA SER A 16 2.28 1.16 -9.14
C SER A 16 3.10 2.14 -9.98
N GLY A 17 3.57 1.71 -11.13
CA GLY A 17 4.29 2.55 -12.09
C GLY A 17 3.45 3.70 -12.65
N ILE A 18 2.17 3.46 -12.96
CA ILE A 18 1.23 4.49 -13.41
C ILE A 18 1.01 5.53 -12.30
N ILE A 19 0.80 5.10 -11.06
CA ILE A 19 0.66 5.99 -9.91
C ILE A 19 1.94 6.79 -9.68
N ALA A 20 3.10 6.11 -9.69
CA ALA A 20 4.40 6.77 -9.55
C ALA A 20 4.61 7.86 -10.61
N PHE A 21 4.26 7.55 -11.85
CA PHE A 21 4.36 8.48 -12.96
C PHE A 21 3.49 9.72 -12.73
N GLY A 22 2.23 9.54 -12.29
CA GLY A 22 1.36 10.66 -11.92
C GLY A 22 1.95 11.52 -10.80
N LEU A 23 2.36 10.90 -9.70
CA LEU A 23 2.93 11.59 -8.56
C LEU A 23 4.23 12.35 -8.90
N ILE A 24 5.10 11.76 -9.74
CA ILE A 24 6.34 12.41 -10.19
C ILE A 24 6.02 13.67 -11.03
N GLN A 25 4.95 13.66 -11.82
CA GLN A 25 4.53 14.85 -12.59
C GLN A 25 4.10 16.00 -11.68
N TYR A 26 3.50 15.71 -10.54
CA TYR A 26 3.09 16.69 -9.54
C TYR A 26 4.24 17.18 -8.65
N ASN A 27 5.36 16.46 -8.59
CA ASN A 27 6.53 16.79 -7.77
C ASN A 27 7.37 17.93 -8.41
N SER A 28 6.75 19.08 -8.63
CA SER A 28 7.36 20.23 -9.34
C SER A 28 8.58 20.80 -8.63
N LYS A 29 8.57 20.81 -7.29
CA LYS A 29 9.66 21.34 -6.44
C LYS A 29 10.79 20.33 -6.22
N LYS A 30 10.63 19.07 -6.66
CA LYS A 30 11.59 17.96 -6.47
C LYS A 30 12.01 17.72 -5.02
N ASN A 31 11.16 18.04 -4.06
CA ASN A 31 11.42 17.87 -2.64
C ASN A 31 11.51 16.39 -2.24
N ILE A 32 10.88 15.50 -3.04
CA ILE A 32 10.99 14.07 -2.88
C ILE A 32 11.70 13.49 -4.10
N SER A 33 12.68 12.62 -3.90
CA SER A 33 13.32 11.94 -5.02
C SER A 33 12.35 11.03 -5.76
N ASN A 34 12.47 10.95 -7.09
CA ASN A 34 11.60 10.08 -7.92
C ASN A 34 11.66 8.61 -7.48
N LEU A 35 12.82 8.16 -7.00
CA LEU A 35 12.96 6.82 -6.46
C LEU A 35 12.07 6.59 -5.23
N LYS A 36 12.03 7.54 -4.29
CA LYS A 36 11.17 7.45 -3.10
C LYS A 36 9.69 7.43 -3.48
N ILE A 37 9.29 8.25 -4.47
CA ILE A 37 7.92 8.23 -4.99
C ILE A 37 7.60 6.88 -5.61
N PHE A 38 8.51 6.30 -6.39
CA PHE A 38 8.31 4.98 -6.98
C PHE A 38 8.17 3.89 -5.91
N LEU A 39 9.06 3.87 -4.92
CA LEU A 39 9.01 2.90 -3.82
C LEU A 39 7.72 3.01 -3.00
N LEU A 40 7.27 4.24 -2.72
CA LEU A 40 5.97 4.46 -2.07
C LEU A 40 4.81 3.95 -2.94
N SER A 41 4.88 4.19 -4.23
CA SER A 41 3.84 3.79 -5.17
C SER A 41 3.69 2.27 -5.30
N LEU A 42 4.74 1.49 -5.00
CA LEU A 42 4.64 0.03 -4.95
C LEU A 42 3.61 -0.45 -3.91
N GLY A 43 3.50 0.23 -2.77
CA GLY A 43 2.47 -0.08 -1.78
C GLY A 43 1.11 0.54 -2.10
N LEU A 44 1.10 1.72 -2.75
CA LEU A 44 -0.15 2.39 -3.13
C LEU A 44 -0.87 1.69 -4.29
N GLY A 45 -0.16 1.10 -5.25
CA GLY A 45 -0.76 0.45 -6.42
C GLY A 45 -1.80 -0.61 -6.06
N PRO A 46 -1.44 -1.64 -5.29
CA PRO A 46 -2.38 -2.66 -4.84
C PRO A 46 -3.56 -2.09 -4.05
N ALA A 47 -3.32 -1.09 -3.19
CA ALA A 47 -4.37 -0.44 -2.40
C ALA A 47 -5.35 0.32 -3.28
N PHE A 48 -4.88 1.06 -4.29
CA PHE A 48 -5.76 1.71 -5.27
C PHE A 48 -6.59 0.68 -6.06
N THR A 49 -5.98 -0.43 -6.46
CA THR A 49 -6.71 -1.52 -7.12
C THR A 49 -7.85 -2.03 -6.25
N SER A 50 -7.61 -2.22 -4.95
CA SER A 50 -8.62 -2.66 -3.99
C SER A 50 -9.76 -1.66 -3.87
N ILE A 51 -9.49 -0.36 -3.84
CA ILE A 51 -10.53 0.67 -3.78
C ILE A 51 -11.31 0.77 -5.09
N ILE A 52 -10.66 0.66 -6.24
CA ILE A 52 -11.35 0.59 -7.53
C ILE A 52 -12.30 -0.62 -7.55
N LEU A 53 -11.82 -1.77 -7.10
CA LEU A 53 -12.63 -2.98 -7.00
C LEU A 53 -13.79 -2.83 -6.00
N TYR A 54 -13.58 -2.13 -4.89
CA TYR A 54 -14.63 -1.79 -3.93
C TYR A 54 -15.79 -1.07 -4.63
N TRP A 55 -15.49 0.01 -5.33
CA TRP A 55 -16.51 0.78 -6.04
C TRP A 55 -17.16 0.01 -7.18
N LEU A 56 -16.40 -0.85 -7.88
CA LEU A 56 -16.95 -1.70 -8.95
C LEU A 56 -17.92 -2.76 -8.39
N LEU A 57 -17.58 -3.42 -7.28
CA LEU A 57 -18.46 -4.39 -6.63
C LEU A 57 -19.70 -3.73 -6.02
N PHE A 58 -19.56 -2.48 -5.57
CA PHE A 58 -20.67 -1.70 -5.04
C PHE A 58 -21.65 -1.27 -6.14
N MET A 59 -21.13 -0.69 -7.23
CA MET A 59 -21.97 -0.15 -8.31
C MET A 59 -22.48 -1.22 -9.29
N PHE A 60 -21.71 -2.28 -9.51
CA PHE A 60 -21.97 -3.32 -10.50
C PHE A 60 -21.83 -4.72 -9.90
N PRO A 61 -22.68 -5.10 -8.94
CA PRO A 61 -22.59 -6.42 -8.32
C PRO A 61 -22.91 -7.55 -9.31
N TYR A 62 -22.51 -8.78 -8.97
CA TYR A 62 -22.82 -10.02 -9.70
C TYR A 62 -22.30 -10.10 -11.14
N LYS A 63 -21.28 -9.31 -11.51
CA LYS A 63 -20.68 -9.39 -12.83
C LYS A 63 -19.60 -10.50 -12.90
N PRO A 64 -19.29 -11.04 -14.09
CA PRO A 64 -18.24 -12.05 -14.24
C PRO A 64 -16.84 -11.46 -13.97
N ASP A 65 -15.86 -12.32 -13.65
CA ASP A 65 -14.49 -11.92 -13.34
C ASP A 65 -13.85 -11.06 -14.44
N VAL A 66 -14.11 -11.41 -15.70
CA VAL A 66 -13.62 -10.65 -16.86
C VAL A 66 -14.09 -9.20 -16.83
N PHE A 67 -15.33 -8.94 -16.38
CA PHE A 67 -15.84 -7.57 -16.26
C PHE A 67 -14.99 -6.75 -15.28
N TYR A 68 -14.77 -7.27 -14.06
CA TYR A 68 -14.01 -6.53 -13.05
C TYR A 68 -12.55 -6.34 -13.48
N PHE A 69 -11.96 -7.37 -14.08
CA PHE A 69 -10.58 -7.30 -14.55
C PHE A 69 -10.41 -6.22 -15.63
N VAL A 70 -11.27 -6.24 -16.65
CA VAL A 70 -11.24 -5.25 -17.75
C VAL A 70 -11.57 -3.85 -17.23
N ALA A 71 -12.55 -3.72 -16.32
CA ALA A 71 -12.91 -2.42 -15.75
C ALA A 71 -11.75 -1.80 -14.95
N VAL A 72 -11.02 -2.59 -14.16
CA VAL A 72 -9.81 -2.11 -13.45
C VAL A 72 -8.73 -1.67 -14.45
N LEU A 73 -8.49 -2.44 -15.52
CA LEU A 73 -7.53 -2.06 -16.56
C LEU A 73 -7.93 -0.75 -17.25
N ILE A 74 -9.21 -0.59 -17.60
CA ILE A 74 -9.74 0.64 -18.20
C ILE A 74 -9.53 1.83 -17.25
N PHE A 75 -9.76 1.64 -15.95
CA PHE A 75 -9.57 2.69 -14.95
C PHE A 75 -8.12 3.16 -14.91
N TYR A 76 -7.15 2.24 -14.89
CA TYR A 76 -5.73 2.59 -14.93
C TYR A 76 -5.32 3.22 -16.26
N PHE A 77 -5.91 2.76 -17.37
CA PHE A 77 -5.69 3.38 -18.67
C PHE A 77 -6.21 4.82 -18.71
N LEU A 78 -7.39 5.08 -18.16
CA LEU A 78 -7.94 6.43 -18.04
C LEU A 78 -7.07 7.33 -17.16
N ILE A 79 -6.58 6.84 -16.02
CA ILE A 79 -5.62 7.57 -15.18
C ILE A 79 -4.37 7.92 -16.00
N LEU A 80 -3.82 6.97 -16.74
CA LEU A 80 -2.65 7.20 -17.58
C LEU A 80 -2.92 8.26 -18.65
N LEU A 81 -4.07 8.22 -19.31
CA LEU A 81 -4.48 9.22 -20.30
C LEU A 81 -4.59 10.61 -19.65
N ILE A 82 -5.25 10.73 -18.49
CA ILE A 82 -5.35 12.00 -17.76
C ILE A 82 -3.98 12.56 -17.46
N ILE A 83 -3.04 11.73 -16.99
CA ILE A 83 -1.66 12.14 -16.71
C ILE A 83 -0.95 12.64 -17.97
N ILE A 84 -1.12 11.94 -19.10
CA ILE A 84 -0.52 12.30 -20.39
C ILE A 84 -1.09 13.61 -20.92
N PHE A 85 -2.43 13.77 -20.90
CA PHE A 85 -3.09 14.99 -21.37
C PHE A 85 -2.72 16.20 -20.49
N HIS A 86 -2.72 16.04 -19.18
CA HIS A 86 -2.30 17.09 -18.27
C HIS A 86 -0.84 17.55 -18.55
N LYS A 87 0.02 16.60 -18.93
CA LYS A 87 1.41 16.87 -19.31
C LYS A 87 1.52 17.66 -20.62
N LYS A 88 0.69 17.37 -21.61
CA LYS A 88 0.70 18.07 -22.92
C LYS A 88 0.41 19.56 -22.74
N LEU A 89 -0.37 19.92 -21.73
CA LEU A 89 -0.69 21.29 -21.36
C LEU A 89 0.46 22.00 -20.61
N ASN A 90 1.30 21.26 -19.87
CA ASN A 90 2.31 21.82 -18.96
C ASN A 90 3.79 21.69 -19.41
N GLY A 91 4.07 21.23 -20.65
CA GLY A 91 5.41 21.21 -21.23
C GLY A 91 6.33 20.02 -20.88
N ASN A 92 7.16 19.64 -21.82
CA ASN A 92 7.65 18.28 -22.10
C ASN A 92 8.94 17.78 -21.39
N LYS A 93 9.36 18.35 -20.24
CA LYS A 93 10.72 18.07 -19.69
C LYS A 93 10.86 16.82 -18.78
N ASN A 94 9.79 16.15 -18.37
CA ASN A 94 9.87 15.18 -17.27
C ASN A 94 10.03 13.69 -17.65
N LEU A 95 9.73 13.26 -18.88
CA LEU A 95 9.90 11.86 -19.29
C LEU A 95 11.37 11.44 -19.37
N ILE A 96 12.21 12.35 -19.87
CA ILE A 96 13.67 12.14 -19.93
C ILE A 96 14.26 12.05 -18.53
N ASN A 97 13.67 12.75 -17.55
CA ASN A 97 14.09 12.70 -16.16
C ASN A 97 13.67 11.38 -15.46
N LEU A 98 12.60 10.72 -15.89
CA LEU A 98 12.24 9.40 -15.37
C LEU A 98 13.27 8.34 -15.79
N ILE A 99 13.66 8.34 -17.05
CA ILE A 99 14.71 7.44 -17.57
C ILE A 99 16.04 7.73 -16.89
N LYS A 100 16.37 9.02 -16.66
CA LYS A 100 17.55 9.43 -15.88
C LYS A 100 17.47 9.03 -14.40
N SER A 101 16.27 8.91 -13.81
CA SER A 101 16.12 8.45 -12.41
C SER A 101 16.45 6.97 -12.26
N PHE A 102 16.20 6.14 -13.28
CA PHE A 102 16.71 4.76 -13.33
C PHE A 102 18.26 4.74 -13.44
N TYR A 103 18.85 5.74 -14.04
CA TYR A 103 20.31 5.91 -14.08
C TYR A 103 20.88 6.30 -12.70
N LEU A 104 20.08 6.96 -11.85
CA LEU A 104 20.44 7.27 -10.46
C LEU A 104 20.49 6.02 -9.57
N PHE A 105 19.77 4.94 -9.90
CA PHE A 105 19.95 3.64 -9.25
C PHE A 105 21.40 3.14 -9.39
N LYS A 106 22.01 3.40 -10.54
CA LYS A 106 23.44 3.16 -10.78
C LYS A 106 24.34 4.05 -9.93
N GLN A 107 23.92 5.28 -9.62
CA GLN A 107 24.68 6.20 -8.75
C GLN A 107 24.52 5.91 -7.25
N LEU A 108 23.42 5.32 -6.82
CA LEU A 108 23.24 4.83 -5.43
C LEU A 108 24.11 3.62 -5.13
N ILE A 109 24.33 2.75 -6.13
CA ILE A 109 25.24 1.59 -6.03
C ILE A 109 26.70 2.02 -6.15
N PHE A 110 26.99 3.04 -6.96
CA PHE A 110 28.33 3.62 -7.10
C PHE A 110 28.45 4.87 -6.21
N LEU A 111 28.59 4.65 -4.90
CA LEU A 111 29.05 5.67 -3.97
C LEU A 111 30.29 6.36 -4.55
N LYS A 112 30.18 7.68 -4.72
CA LYS A 112 31.25 8.54 -5.20
C LYS A 112 32.59 8.12 -4.55
N LYS A 113 33.56 7.83 -5.37
CA LYS A 113 34.91 7.25 -5.21
C LYS A 113 35.80 7.78 -4.06
N LYS A 114 35.27 8.47 -3.03
CA LYS A 114 36.09 9.22 -2.07
C LYS A 114 36.24 8.60 -0.66
N ASN A 115 35.65 7.41 -0.39
CA ASN A 115 35.83 6.79 0.93
C ASN A 115 35.75 5.26 0.86
N ASN A 116 36.83 4.60 0.45
CA ASN A 116 36.93 3.15 0.36
C ASN A 116 36.65 2.45 1.71
N ILE A 117 36.98 3.07 2.84
CA ILE A 117 36.74 2.54 4.19
C ILE A 117 35.23 2.49 4.49
N LYS A 118 34.49 3.53 4.13
CA LYS A 118 33.02 3.55 4.34
C LYS A 118 32.31 2.51 3.47
N LEU A 119 32.73 2.34 2.23
CA LEU A 119 32.21 1.30 1.35
C LEU A 119 32.49 -0.09 1.92
N PHE A 120 33.70 -0.33 2.40
CA PHE A 120 34.11 -1.60 3.02
C PHE A 120 33.27 -1.91 4.26
N LEU A 121 33.02 -0.93 5.15
CA LEU A 121 32.15 -1.09 6.32
C LEU A 121 30.71 -1.39 5.93
N ILE A 122 30.17 -0.72 4.92
CA ILE A 122 28.81 -0.99 4.41
C ILE A 122 28.72 -2.42 3.87
N VAL A 123 29.72 -2.87 3.10
CA VAL A 123 29.76 -4.24 2.58
C VAL A 123 29.84 -5.27 3.71
N ILE A 124 30.66 -5.05 4.74
CA ILE A 124 30.74 -5.94 5.92
C ILE A 124 29.39 -5.99 6.64
N ILE A 125 28.73 -4.84 6.86
CA ILE A 125 27.43 -4.80 7.52
C ILE A 125 26.39 -5.56 6.68
N ILE A 126 26.34 -5.36 5.36
CA ILE A 126 25.42 -6.08 4.48
C ILE A 126 25.70 -7.59 4.51
N ILE A 127 26.96 -7.99 4.42
CA ILE A 127 27.36 -9.40 4.50
C ILE A 127 26.94 -9.98 5.86
N GLY A 128 27.26 -9.30 6.97
CA GLY A 128 26.86 -9.74 8.31
C GLY A 128 25.34 -9.88 8.46
N LEU A 129 24.56 -8.94 7.90
CA LEU A 129 23.10 -9.01 7.87
C LEU A 129 22.60 -10.20 7.05
N VAL A 130 23.15 -10.41 5.85
CA VAL A 130 22.77 -11.53 4.99
C VAL A 130 23.05 -12.86 5.70
N PHE A 131 24.22 -13.02 6.29
CA PHE A 131 24.59 -14.26 6.99
C PHE A 131 23.80 -14.48 8.28
N SER A 132 23.40 -13.45 9.01
CA SER A 132 22.59 -13.61 10.21
C SER A 132 21.10 -13.83 9.92
N ILE A 133 20.57 -13.21 8.86
CA ILE A 133 19.15 -13.28 8.52
C ILE A 133 18.84 -14.48 7.61
N TYR A 134 19.73 -14.86 6.71
CA TYR A 134 19.49 -15.88 5.69
C TYR A 134 19.06 -17.25 6.25
N PRO A 135 19.72 -17.84 7.28
CA PRO A 135 19.31 -19.15 7.81
C PRO A 135 17.88 -19.12 8.36
N THR A 136 17.58 -18.08 9.14
CA THR A 136 16.26 -17.89 9.75
C THR A 136 15.22 -17.61 8.68
N PHE A 137 15.54 -16.75 7.72
CA PHE A 137 14.67 -16.47 6.56
C PHE A 137 14.36 -17.74 5.75
N ASN A 138 15.37 -18.57 5.46
CA ASN A 138 15.19 -19.81 4.71
C ASN A 138 14.31 -20.82 5.46
N GLN A 139 14.49 -20.94 6.79
CA GLN A 139 13.69 -21.82 7.62
C GLN A 139 12.22 -21.39 7.67
N TYR A 140 11.97 -20.12 7.96
CA TYR A 140 10.61 -19.60 8.06
C TYR A 140 9.91 -19.51 6.71
N SER A 141 10.61 -19.11 5.64
CA SER A 141 10.01 -19.03 4.30
C SER A 141 9.58 -20.39 3.79
N LYS A 142 10.37 -21.45 4.00
CA LYS A 142 9.98 -22.83 3.65
C LYS A 142 8.75 -23.27 4.44
N GLY A 143 8.75 -23.06 5.75
CA GLY A 143 7.60 -23.38 6.59
C GLY A 143 6.34 -22.63 6.16
N TYR A 144 6.47 -21.33 5.90
CA TYR A 144 5.35 -20.48 5.49
C TYR A 144 4.79 -20.86 4.10
N LEU A 145 5.65 -21.16 3.13
CA LEU A 145 5.21 -21.53 1.79
C LEU A 145 4.57 -22.92 1.72
N LEU A 146 5.03 -23.86 2.55
CA LEU A 146 4.56 -25.26 2.52
C LEU A 146 3.34 -25.49 3.41
N LYS A 147 3.17 -24.73 4.49
CA LYS A 147 2.01 -24.86 5.39
C LYS A 147 0.75 -24.32 4.74
N PRO A 148 -0.43 -24.88 5.07
CA PRO A 148 -1.69 -24.26 4.70
C PRO A 148 -1.82 -22.88 5.31
N LEU A 149 -2.73 -22.06 4.78
CA LEU A 149 -3.07 -20.77 5.37
C LEU A 149 -3.80 -21.02 6.70
N GLU A 150 -3.16 -20.69 7.80
CA GLU A 150 -3.68 -20.85 9.16
C GLU A 150 -3.65 -19.51 9.89
N GLY A 151 -4.51 -19.38 10.89
CA GLY A 151 -4.55 -18.23 11.79
C GLY A 151 -5.86 -17.45 11.73
N HIS A 152 -6.04 -16.59 12.72
CA HIS A 152 -7.25 -15.79 12.89
C HIS A 152 -7.53 -14.88 11.66
N ASP A 153 -6.52 -14.23 11.13
CA ASP A 153 -6.67 -13.30 10.00
C ASP A 153 -7.02 -14.03 8.68
N VAL A 154 -6.62 -15.30 8.54
CA VAL A 154 -7.05 -16.12 7.40
C VAL A 154 -8.54 -16.45 7.51
N GLN A 155 -8.99 -16.79 8.70
CA GLN A 155 -10.39 -17.13 8.94
C GLN A 155 -11.29 -15.91 8.79
N SER A 156 -10.82 -14.72 9.15
CA SER A 156 -11.56 -13.47 9.01
C SER A 156 -11.38 -12.84 7.63
N TYR A 157 -10.28 -12.15 7.40
CA TYR A 157 -10.02 -11.39 6.16
C TYR A 157 -9.89 -12.29 4.92
N GLY A 158 -9.26 -13.47 5.07
CA GLY A 158 -9.12 -14.42 3.98
C GLY A 158 -10.46 -14.99 3.52
N THR A 159 -11.32 -15.34 4.47
CA THR A 159 -12.68 -15.81 4.19
C THR A 159 -13.52 -14.71 3.57
N GLU A 160 -13.47 -13.50 4.10
CA GLU A 160 -14.19 -12.35 3.56
C GLU A 160 -13.77 -12.06 2.10
N GLY A 161 -12.47 -12.09 1.79
CA GLY A 161 -11.98 -11.96 0.43
C GLY A 161 -12.47 -13.05 -0.52
N LYS A 162 -12.59 -14.30 -0.04
CA LYS A 162 -13.19 -15.41 -0.80
C LYS A 162 -14.69 -15.22 -1.02
N ILE A 163 -15.40 -14.70 -0.02
CA ILE A 163 -16.83 -14.38 -0.14
C ILE A 163 -17.03 -13.30 -1.20
N TYR A 164 -16.31 -12.18 -1.14
CA TYR A 164 -16.41 -11.12 -2.15
C TYR A 164 -16.08 -11.64 -3.56
N TYR A 165 -15.11 -12.54 -3.67
CA TYR A 165 -14.79 -13.18 -4.94
C TYR A 165 -15.94 -14.05 -5.47
N LYS A 166 -16.58 -14.88 -4.60
CA LYS A 166 -17.66 -15.77 -5.01
C LYS A 166 -18.94 -15.02 -5.31
N GLU A 167 -19.34 -14.16 -4.38
CA GLU A 167 -20.64 -13.48 -4.42
C GLU A 167 -20.62 -12.24 -5.34
N LYS A 168 -19.45 -11.69 -5.62
CA LYS A 168 -19.30 -10.45 -6.41
C LYS A 168 -20.14 -9.28 -5.89
N THR A 169 -20.31 -9.19 -4.57
CA THR A 169 -21.12 -8.17 -3.91
C THR A 169 -20.75 -8.02 -2.44
N PHE A 170 -21.11 -6.89 -1.85
CA PHE A 170 -21.10 -6.66 -0.41
C PHE A 170 -22.44 -6.95 0.27
N LYS A 171 -23.46 -7.37 -0.46
CA LYS A 171 -24.83 -7.53 0.04
C LYS A 171 -24.87 -8.38 1.31
N HIS A 172 -24.14 -9.50 1.35
CA HIS A 172 -24.10 -10.36 2.52
C HIS A 172 -23.36 -9.76 3.71
N ARG A 173 -22.40 -8.87 3.47
CA ARG A 173 -21.72 -8.12 4.52
C ARG A 173 -22.72 -7.30 5.35
N TYR A 174 -23.69 -6.71 4.68
CA TYR A 174 -24.59 -5.74 5.28
C TYR A 174 -25.92 -6.37 5.76
N ASN A 175 -26.41 -7.43 5.13
CA ASN A 175 -27.73 -7.99 5.42
C ASN A 175 -27.82 -9.07 6.50
N GLY A 176 -26.75 -9.42 7.16
CA GLY A 176 -26.83 -10.35 8.27
C GLY A 176 -26.98 -11.83 7.91
N GLU A 177 -27.29 -12.18 6.71
CA GLU A 177 -27.71 -13.51 6.32
C GLU A 177 -26.66 -14.22 5.47
N HIS A 178 -25.91 -15.14 6.09
CA HIS A 178 -25.24 -16.25 5.42
C HIS A 178 -25.78 -17.55 6.01
N PRO A 179 -26.91 -18.05 5.50
CA PRO A 179 -27.52 -19.25 6.06
C PRO A 179 -26.68 -20.52 5.82
N GLU A 180 -25.81 -20.54 4.82
CA GLU A 180 -25.13 -21.77 4.42
C GLU A 180 -23.74 -21.99 5.03
N SER A 181 -23.09 -21.00 5.60
CA SER A 181 -21.67 -21.13 5.96
C SER A 181 -21.39 -21.25 7.47
N GLY A 182 -22.35 -20.96 8.35
CA GLY A 182 -22.11 -20.95 9.80
C GLY A 182 -21.00 -20.01 10.27
N TYR A 183 -20.49 -19.15 9.39
CA TYR A 183 -19.41 -18.23 9.70
C TYR A 183 -19.92 -17.05 10.51
N ILE A 184 -19.33 -16.88 11.68
CA ILE A 184 -19.49 -15.68 12.49
C ILE A 184 -18.96 -14.50 11.67
N ARG A 185 -19.82 -13.51 11.47
CA ARG A 185 -19.46 -12.29 10.76
C ARG A 185 -18.39 -11.51 11.50
N PHE A 186 -17.35 -11.21 10.81
CA PHE A 186 -16.43 -10.13 11.16
C PHE A 186 -16.76 -8.90 10.31
N SER A 187 -18.03 -8.45 10.35
CA SER A 187 -18.53 -7.31 9.57
C SER A 187 -17.83 -5.98 9.90
N ASN A 188 -17.03 -5.95 10.97
CA ASN A 188 -16.36 -4.77 11.48
C ASN A 188 -14.97 -4.55 10.88
N HIS A 189 -14.52 -5.44 10.00
CA HIS A 189 -13.21 -5.30 9.40
C HIS A 189 -13.26 -4.43 8.15
N SER A 190 -12.27 -3.57 8.04
CA SER A 190 -12.09 -2.76 6.84
C SER A 190 -11.91 -3.63 5.59
N PRO A 191 -12.58 -3.31 4.47
CA PRO A 191 -12.62 -4.16 3.29
C PRO A 191 -11.34 -4.12 2.45
N LEU A 192 -10.38 -3.23 2.71
CA LEU A 192 -9.24 -3.00 1.83
C LEU A 192 -8.38 -4.26 1.65
N PHE A 193 -8.05 -4.95 2.73
CA PHE A 193 -7.24 -6.17 2.68
C PHE A 193 -8.01 -7.35 2.06
N PRO A 194 -9.26 -7.67 2.45
CA PRO A 194 -10.09 -8.64 1.74
C PRO A 194 -10.24 -8.37 0.25
N LEU A 195 -10.37 -7.12 -0.15
CA LEU A 195 -10.50 -6.74 -1.56
C LEU A 195 -9.22 -6.95 -2.35
N LEU A 196 -8.06 -6.77 -1.72
CA LEU A 196 -6.79 -7.15 -2.33
C LEU A 196 -6.75 -8.64 -2.64
N LEU A 197 -7.23 -9.48 -1.73
CA LEU A 197 -7.36 -10.92 -1.94
C LEU A 197 -8.38 -11.26 -3.03
N THR A 198 -9.50 -10.55 -3.04
CA THR A 198 -10.52 -10.69 -4.09
C THR A 198 -9.95 -10.37 -5.48
N TRP A 199 -9.17 -9.30 -5.58
CA TRP A 199 -8.49 -8.95 -6.82
C TRP A 199 -7.53 -10.04 -7.31
N GLU A 200 -6.75 -10.60 -6.40
CA GLU A 200 -5.85 -11.71 -6.73
C GLU A 200 -6.59 -12.93 -7.26
N LYS A 201 -7.74 -13.25 -6.65
CA LYS A 201 -8.61 -14.33 -7.10
C LYS A 201 -9.19 -14.06 -8.49
N ILE A 202 -9.68 -12.84 -8.75
CA ILE A 202 -10.20 -12.45 -10.06
C ILE A 202 -9.10 -12.54 -11.13
N ALA A 203 -7.93 -11.98 -10.87
CA ALA A 203 -6.80 -12.04 -11.79
C ALA A 203 -6.32 -13.49 -12.01
N GLY A 204 -6.29 -14.30 -10.96
CA GLY A 204 -5.92 -15.72 -11.01
C GLY A 204 -6.89 -16.55 -11.83
N SER A 205 -8.21 -16.35 -11.68
CA SER A 205 -9.24 -17.08 -12.42
C SER A 205 -9.16 -16.85 -13.92
N ILE A 206 -8.92 -15.61 -14.35
CA ILE A 206 -8.74 -15.24 -15.75
C ILE A 206 -7.48 -15.88 -16.34
N MET A 207 -6.44 -16.03 -15.52
CA MET A 207 -5.20 -16.68 -15.93
C MET A 207 -5.25 -18.22 -15.81
N GLY A 208 -6.41 -18.81 -15.50
CA GLY A 208 -6.64 -20.24 -15.44
C GLY A 208 -6.11 -20.95 -14.19
N LYS A 209 -5.86 -20.22 -13.10
CA LYS A 209 -5.44 -20.81 -11.82
C LYS A 209 -6.04 -20.09 -10.63
N ASP A 210 -6.95 -20.75 -9.96
CA ASP A 210 -7.45 -20.36 -8.64
C ASP A 210 -6.54 -21.00 -7.58
N THR A 211 -5.63 -20.22 -6.99
CA THR A 211 -4.74 -20.69 -5.93
C THR A 211 -4.67 -19.69 -4.78
N ASP A 212 -4.72 -20.20 -3.54
CA ASP A 212 -4.51 -19.40 -2.34
C ASP A 212 -3.04 -19.00 -2.12
N TYR A 213 -2.13 -19.39 -3.02
CA TYR A 213 -0.70 -19.08 -2.90
C TYR A 213 -0.37 -17.59 -2.96
N TYR A 214 -1.18 -16.81 -3.66
CA TYR A 214 -0.96 -15.37 -3.80
C TYR A 214 -1.15 -14.65 -2.47
N PHE A 215 -2.11 -15.08 -1.65
CA PHE A 215 -2.36 -14.52 -0.33
C PHE A 215 -1.11 -14.51 0.55
N LYS A 216 -0.24 -15.51 0.37
CA LYS A 216 1.02 -15.61 1.11
C LYS A 216 2.07 -14.57 0.70
N SER A 217 1.93 -13.97 -0.47
CA SER A 217 2.90 -12.97 -0.96
C SER A 217 2.65 -11.57 -0.42
N ILE A 218 1.42 -11.24 0.00
CA ILE A 218 1.03 -9.89 0.38
C ILE A 218 1.76 -9.43 1.64
N THR A 219 1.73 -10.25 2.69
CA THR A 219 2.36 -9.87 3.98
C THR A 219 3.87 -9.66 3.87
N PRO A 220 4.65 -10.59 3.26
CA PRO A 220 6.05 -10.35 3.00
C PRO A 220 6.32 -9.15 2.10
N PHE A 221 5.47 -8.90 1.12
CA PHE A 221 5.60 -7.74 0.24
C PHE A 221 5.49 -6.43 1.02
N TYR A 222 4.46 -6.25 1.84
CA TYR A 222 4.33 -5.05 2.68
C TYR A 222 5.40 -4.97 3.77
N GLY A 223 5.84 -6.10 4.29
CA GLY A 223 6.99 -6.15 5.20
C GLY A 223 8.27 -5.60 4.56
N LEU A 224 8.57 -6.00 3.33
CA LEU A 224 9.70 -5.44 2.56
C LEU A 224 9.53 -3.95 2.30
N LEU A 225 8.32 -3.49 1.97
CA LEU A 225 8.06 -2.06 1.76
C LEU A 225 8.28 -1.24 3.03
N ILE A 226 7.94 -1.77 4.22
CA ILE A 226 8.22 -1.11 5.50
C ILE A 226 9.74 -0.95 5.68
N VAL A 227 10.51 -2.00 5.43
CA VAL A 227 11.98 -1.94 5.53
C VAL A 227 12.58 -0.92 4.58
N ILE A 228 12.15 -0.94 3.32
CA ILE A 228 12.59 0.03 2.30
C ILE A 228 12.19 1.46 2.71
N PHE A 229 11.01 1.63 3.27
CA PHE A 229 10.51 2.92 3.72
C PHE A 229 11.34 3.44 4.91
N VAL A 230 11.58 2.62 5.93
CA VAL A 230 12.46 2.97 7.07
C VAL A 230 13.86 3.33 6.58
N PHE A 231 14.43 2.51 5.69
CA PHE A 231 15.71 2.82 5.06
C PHE A 231 15.68 4.18 4.36
N SER A 232 14.66 4.44 3.56
CA SER A 232 14.53 5.69 2.78
C SER A 232 14.43 6.93 3.67
N VAL A 233 13.69 6.84 4.78
CA VAL A 233 13.54 7.94 5.74
C VAL A 233 14.85 8.20 6.47
N LEU A 234 15.45 7.16 7.06
CA LEU A 234 16.67 7.30 7.84
C LEU A 234 17.89 7.68 6.99
N SER A 235 17.91 7.30 5.71
CA SER A 235 19.00 7.64 4.78
C SER A 235 19.11 9.13 4.49
N ILE A 236 18.09 9.93 4.80
CA ILE A 236 18.14 11.40 4.71
C ILE A 236 19.21 11.94 5.67
N LYS A 237 19.35 11.33 6.86
CA LYS A 237 20.35 11.74 7.85
C LYS A 237 21.66 10.99 7.66
N SER A 238 21.63 9.66 7.52
CA SER A 238 22.81 8.84 7.38
C SER A 238 22.48 7.46 6.81
N VAL A 239 23.30 7.01 5.84
CA VAL A 239 23.20 5.63 5.32
C VAL A 239 23.46 4.58 6.39
N TYR A 240 24.37 4.87 7.35
CA TYR A 240 24.62 3.98 8.47
C TYR A 240 23.40 3.84 9.39
N LEU A 241 22.75 4.96 9.70
CA LEU A 241 21.52 4.96 10.49
C LEU A 241 20.40 4.20 9.77
N ALA A 242 20.31 4.35 8.45
CA ALA A 242 19.35 3.61 7.63
C ALA A 242 19.60 2.10 7.67
N LEU A 243 20.84 1.67 7.52
CA LEU A 243 21.23 0.26 7.62
C LEU A 243 20.94 -0.31 9.01
N LEU A 244 21.35 0.40 10.08
CA LEU A 244 21.10 -0.03 11.46
C LEU A 244 19.61 -0.10 11.77
N GLY A 245 18.80 0.88 11.36
CA GLY A 245 17.36 0.88 11.58
C GLY A 245 16.67 -0.25 10.84
N SER A 246 17.05 -0.51 9.59
CA SER A 246 16.53 -1.63 8.81
C SER A 246 16.93 -2.98 9.41
N ALA A 247 18.17 -3.10 9.88
CA ALA A 247 18.66 -4.28 10.56
C ALA A 247 17.94 -4.54 11.89
N ALA A 248 17.75 -3.50 12.70
CA ALA A 248 17.02 -3.59 13.95
C ALA A 248 15.57 -4.05 13.73
N LEU A 249 14.92 -3.55 12.67
CA LEU A 249 13.58 -3.97 12.30
C LEU A 249 13.54 -5.47 11.95
N PHE A 250 14.46 -5.94 11.09
CA PHE A 250 14.55 -7.35 10.74
C PHE A 250 14.98 -8.25 11.90
N SER A 251 15.75 -7.74 12.84
CA SER A 251 16.16 -8.48 14.04
C SER A 251 15.04 -8.58 15.07
N SER A 252 13.97 -7.81 14.93
CA SER A 252 12.80 -7.92 15.80
C SER A 252 12.08 -9.23 15.53
N SER A 253 12.02 -10.11 16.53
CA SER A 253 11.33 -11.40 16.42
C SER A 253 9.86 -11.23 16.06
N LEU A 254 9.20 -10.23 16.61
CA LEU A 254 7.80 -9.92 16.30
C LEU A 254 7.60 -9.54 14.83
N PHE A 255 8.45 -8.64 14.30
CA PHE A 255 8.39 -8.26 12.89
C PHE A 255 8.64 -9.46 11.98
N PHE A 256 9.63 -10.29 12.32
CA PHE A 256 10.01 -11.45 11.56
C PHE A 256 8.91 -12.52 11.54
N ILE A 257 8.26 -12.79 12.69
CA ILE A 257 7.11 -13.70 12.77
C ILE A 257 5.95 -13.17 11.91
N LYS A 258 5.63 -11.88 12.00
CA LYS A 258 4.57 -11.26 11.21
C LYS A 258 4.88 -11.24 9.71
N PHE A 259 6.15 -11.17 9.33
CA PHE A 259 6.60 -11.21 7.94
C PHE A 259 6.28 -12.55 7.27
N PHE A 260 6.40 -13.67 8.01
CA PHE A 260 6.13 -15.03 7.53
C PHE A 260 4.84 -15.61 8.09
N SER A 261 3.91 -14.81 8.49
CA SER A 261 2.58 -15.23 8.89
C SER A 261 1.53 -14.45 8.09
N TYR A 262 0.37 -15.06 7.88
CA TYR A 262 -0.72 -14.38 7.22
C TYR A 262 -1.43 -13.47 8.21
N HIS A 263 -0.97 -12.23 8.28
CA HIS A 263 -1.53 -11.20 9.16
C HIS A 263 -1.66 -9.88 8.43
N ILE A 264 -2.72 -9.14 8.74
CA ILE A 264 -2.96 -7.78 8.25
C ILE A 264 -1.96 -6.77 8.84
N ASP A 265 -1.26 -7.13 9.91
CA ASP A 265 -0.44 -6.20 10.69
C ASP A 265 0.57 -5.41 9.86
N LEU A 266 1.36 -6.06 9.00
CA LEU A 266 2.35 -5.36 8.19
C LEU A 266 1.70 -4.46 7.13
N PHE A 267 0.56 -4.87 6.59
CA PHE A 267 -0.22 -4.08 5.67
C PHE A 267 -0.69 -2.77 6.33
N ARG A 268 -1.34 -2.86 7.49
CA ARG A 268 -1.80 -1.67 8.22
C ARG A 268 -0.67 -0.78 8.72
N ILE A 269 0.43 -1.37 9.25
CA ILE A 269 1.60 -0.63 9.72
C ILE A 269 2.21 0.20 8.59
N TYR A 270 2.27 -0.33 7.37
CA TYR A 270 2.77 0.41 6.23
C TYR A 270 1.99 1.71 6.00
N PHE A 271 0.65 1.64 5.96
CA PHE A 271 -0.18 2.83 5.74
C PHE A 271 -0.18 3.79 6.94
N PHE A 272 -0.18 3.27 8.17
CA PHE A 272 -0.10 4.12 9.37
C PHE A 272 1.21 4.90 9.40
N SER A 273 2.33 4.21 9.22
CA SER A 273 3.65 4.83 9.26
C SER A 273 3.83 5.87 8.16
N THR A 274 3.39 5.56 6.95
CA THR A 274 3.48 6.50 5.81
C THR A 274 2.60 7.71 6.03
N ALA A 275 1.37 7.54 6.55
CA ALA A 275 0.47 8.66 6.86
C ALA A 275 1.06 9.60 7.92
N ILE A 276 1.59 9.06 9.04
CA ILE A 276 2.19 9.87 10.10
C ILE A 276 3.42 10.63 9.59
N ILE A 277 4.26 9.99 8.78
CA ILE A 277 5.46 10.66 8.24
C ILE A 277 5.06 11.77 7.26
N PHE A 278 4.10 11.53 6.38
CA PHE A 278 3.64 12.58 5.47
C PHE A 278 2.84 13.68 6.18
N LEU A 279 2.18 13.39 7.32
CA LEU A 279 1.64 14.42 8.20
C LEU A 279 2.75 15.35 8.69
N ALA A 280 3.80 14.79 9.28
CA ALA A 280 4.92 15.57 9.80
C ALA A 280 5.59 16.40 8.69
N LEU A 281 5.87 15.77 7.54
CA LEU A 281 6.47 16.47 6.40
C LEU A 281 5.57 17.55 5.81
N SER A 282 4.25 17.35 5.77
CA SER A 282 3.32 18.37 5.27
C SER A 282 3.26 19.60 6.18
N ILE A 283 3.33 19.39 7.50
CA ILE A 283 3.38 20.48 8.47
C ILE A 283 4.71 21.24 8.35
N GLU A 284 5.81 20.52 8.28
CA GLU A 284 7.16 21.10 8.23
C GLU A 284 7.43 21.84 6.92
N THR A 285 7.13 21.24 5.78
CA THR A 285 7.53 21.75 4.47
C THR A 285 6.48 22.61 3.78
N LYS A 286 5.22 22.49 4.19
CA LYS A 286 4.05 23.10 3.53
C LYS A 286 3.99 22.83 2.02
N ASP A 287 4.59 21.72 1.60
CA ASP A 287 4.68 21.34 0.19
C ASP A 287 3.43 20.57 -0.24
N ARG A 288 2.83 21.03 -1.35
CA ARG A 288 1.62 20.44 -1.92
C ARG A 288 1.73 18.94 -2.15
N MET A 289 2.91 18.45 -2.57
CA MET A 289 3.13 17.03 -2.81
C MET A 289 3.05 16.22 -1.53
N GLN A 290 3.61 16.73 -0.43
CA GLN A 290 3.54 16.09 0.89
C GLN A 290 2.09 16.00 1.38
N ILE A 291 1.31 17.09 1.17
CA ILE A 291 -0.12 17.12 1.55
C ILE A 291 -0.91 16.08 0.73
N ILE A 292 -0.67 15.96 -0.57
CA ILE A 292 -1.32 14.94 -1.41
C ILE A 292 -0.98 13.53 -0.91
N LEU A 293 0.29 13.25 -0.63
CA LEU A 293 0.73 11.96 -0.12
C LEU A 293 0.15 11.68 1.26
N PHE A 294 0.07 12.69 2.12
CA PHE A 294 -0.62 12.59 3.39
C PHE A 294 -2.10 12.23 3.20
N CYS A 295 -2.84 12.94 2.36
CA CYS A 295 -4.25 12.66 2.06
C CYS A 295 -4.46 11.21 1.61
N VAL A 296 -3.64 10.76 0.65
CA VAL A 296 -3.77 9.41 0.07
C VAL A 296 -3.42 8.33 1.09
N THR A 297 -2.29 8.45 1.77
CA THR A 297 -1.86 7.44 2.76
C THR A 297 -2.76 7.40 3.98
N LEU A 298 -3.32 8.54 4.37
CA LEU A 298 -4.29 8.64 5.45
C LEU A 298 -5.60 7.92 5.10
N GLY A 299 -6.11 8.11 3.88
CA GLY A 299 -7.28 7.39 3.39
C GLY A 299 -7.08 5.88 3.41
N PHE A 300 -5.93 5.39 2.94
CA PHE A 300 -5.60 3.98 3.01
C PHE A 300 -5.34 3.48 4.44
N SER A 301 -4.82 4.31 5.33
CA SER A 301 -4.71 3.99 6.75
C SER A 301 -6.09 3.69 7.34
N ALA A 302 -7.06 4.58 7.10
CA ALA A 302 -8.44 4.37 7.53
C ALA A 302 -9.07 3.10 6.90
N ALA A 303 -8.82 2.88 5.60
CA ALA A 303 -9.33 1.71 4.88
C ALA A 303 -8.67 0.40 5.28
N SER A 304 -7.52 0.42 5.93
CA SER A 304 -6.79 -0.78 6.29
C SER A 304 -7.27 -1.45 7.57
N HIS A 305 -7.78 -0.67 8.53
CA HIS A 305 -8.25 -1.19 9.82
C HIS A 305 -9.02 -0.12 10.60
N SER A 306 -9.93 -0.51 11.52
CA SER A 306 -10.67 0.41 12.38
C SER A 306 -9.77 1.32 13.22
N ILE A 307 -8.67 0.79 13.78
CA ILE A 307 -7.64 1.61 14.46
C ILE A 307 -7.06 2.67 13.50
N GLY A 308 -6.94 2.35 12.21
CA GLY A 308 -6.51 3.30 11.18
C GLY A 308 -7.48 4.46 11.00
N ALA A 309 -8.77 4.23 11.13
CA ALA A 309 -9.76 5.30 11.11
C ALA A 309 -9.59 6.24 12.31
N VAL A 310 -9.34 5.70 13.51
CA VAL A 310 -9.05 6.50 14.72
C VAL A 310 -7.78 7.32 14.55
N VAL A 311 -6.69 6.69 14.12
CA VAL A 311 -5.41 7.36 13.81
C VAL A 311 -5.61 8.45 12.77
N SER A 312 -6.45 8.20 11.77
CA SER A 312 -6.75 9.18 10.72
C SER A 312 -7.49 10.39 11.27
N GLY A 313 -8.47 10.19 12.16
CA GLY A 313 -9.17 11.28 12.83
C GLY A 313 -8.22 12.17 13.64
N PHE A 314 -7.36 11.57 14.47
CA PHE A 314 -6.33 12.33 15.20
C PHE A 314 -5.34 13.03 14.28
N SER A 315 -4.93 12.41 13.19
CA SER A 315 -4.01 13.01 12.22
C SER A 315 -4.61 14.24 11.53
N VAL A 316 -5.91 14.22 11.21
CA VAL A 316 -6.63 15.38 10.66
C VAL A 316 -6.65 16.52 11.67
N LEU A 317 -6.93 16.22 12.94
CA LEU A 317 -6.93 17.21 14.01
C LEU A 317 -5.54 17.83 14.19
N ILE A 318 -4.49 17.01 14.24
CA ILE A 318 -3.10 17.47 14.35
C ILE A 318 -2.73 18.34 13.14
N PHE A 319 -3.07 17.91 11.93
CA PHE A 319 -2.84 18.74 10.76
C PHE A 319 -3.52 20.11 10.89
N PHE A 320 -4.79 20.14 11.23
CA PHE A 320 -5.54 21.40 11.35
C PHE A 320 -4.97 22.34 12.44
N LEU A 321 -4.51 21.78 13.55
CA LEU A 321 -3.95 22.58 14.66
C LEU A 321 -2.55 23.12 14.35
N PHE A 322 -1.69 22.33 13.71
CA PHE A 322 -0.27 22.65 13.57
C PHE A 322 0.15 23.09 12.16
N TYR A 323 -0.72 22.94 11.16
CA TYR A 323 -0.41 23.42 9.81
C TYR A 323 -0.62 24.95 9.75
N GLU A 324 0.49 25.66 9.78
CA GLU A 324 0.50 27.13 9.74
C GLU A 324 0.39 27.64 8.31
N ASP A 325 -0.76 28.18 7.93
CA ASP A 325 -1.05 28.83 6.65
C ASP A 325 -2.21 29.81 6.84
N GLU A 326 -2.55 30.59 5.82
CA GLU A 326 -3.77 31.40 5.81
C GLU A 326 -4.99 30.54 6.09
N MET A 327 -5.95 31.06 6.86
CA MET A 327 -7.13 30.29 7.28
C MET A 327 -7.90 29.68 6.11
N ILE A 328 -8.01 30.41 5.00
CA ILE A 328 -8.66 29.93 3.77
C ILE A 328 -7.95 28.68 3.19
N ASN A 329 -6.61 28.68 3.16
CA ASN A 329 -5.84 27.56 2.67
C ASN A 329 -5.94 26.36 3.62
N ARG A 330 -5.91 26.59 4.92
CA ARG A 330 -6.12 25.55 5.94
C ARG A 330 -7.47 24.86 5.76
N ILE A 331 -8.53 25.64 5.54
CA ILE A 331 -9.88 25.11 5.30
C ILE A 331 -9.91 24.30 3.99
N LYS A 332 -9.32 24.79 2.89
CA LYS A 332 -9.24 24.04 1.62
C LYS A 332 -8.52 22.70 1.80
N HIS A 333 -7.39 22.69 2.50
CA HIS A 333 -6.64 21.45 2.76
C HIS A 333 -7.43 20.52 3.67
N PHE A 334 -8.10 21.02 4.70
CA PHE A 334 -8.97 20.25 5.58
C PHE A 334 -10.05 19.52 4.78
N PHE A 335 -10.78 20.21 3.91
CA PHE A 335 -11.79 19.59 3.06
C PHE A 335 -11.19 18.58 2.07
N SER A 336 -10.01 18.85 1.52
CA SER A 336 -9.31 17.90 0.64
C SER A 336 -8.92 16.62 1.38
N ILE A 337 -8.46 16.73 2.63
CA ILE A 337 -8.12 15.59 3.48
C ILE A 337 -9.39 14.78 3.81
N ILE A 338 -10.46 15.43 4.27
CA ILE A 338 -11.73 14.76 4.59
C ILE A 338 -12.32 14.07 3.36
N PHE A 339 -12.31 14.73 2.20
CA PHE A 339 -12.78 14.14 0.95
C PHE A 339 -11.99 12.91 0.54
N SER A 340 -10.66 12.98 0.60
CA SER A 340 -9.78 11.85 0.33
C SER A 340 -10.02 10.71 1.32
N LEU A 341 -10.15 11.03 2.60
CA LEU A 341 -10.44 10.08 3.66
C LEU A 341 -11.76 9.36 3.40
N PHE A 342 -12.80 10.09 3.02
CA PHE A 342 -14.12 9.53 2.71
C PHE A 342 -14.06 8.59 1.49
N ILE A 343 -13.47 9.03 0.37
CA ILE A 343 -13.44 8.22 -0.86
C ILE A 343 -12.54 6.99 -0.74
N LEU A 344 -11.38 7.12 -0.12
CA LEU A 344 -10.39 6.05 -0.04
C LEU A 344 -10.61 5.12 1.16
N GLY A 345 -11.16 5.61 2.25
CA GLY A 345 -11.21 4.84 3.48
C GLY A 345 -12.45 4.92 4.34
N GLY A 346 -13.20 6.00 4.22
CA GLY A 346 -14.30 6.29 5.16
C GLY A 346 -15.68 5.83 4.70
N PHE A 347 -15.86 5.65 3.39
CA PHE A 347 -17.19 5.36 2.85
C PHE A 347 -17.81 4.07 3.40
N HIS A 348 -17.01 3.03 3.61
CA HIS A 348 -17.53 1.78 4.15
C HIS A 348 -18.01 1.93 5.60
N TYR A 349 -17.34 2.75 6.44
CA TYR A 349 -17.81 3.02 7.81
C TYR A 349 -19.14 3.79 7.79
N PHE A 350 -19.27 4.75 6.90
CA PHE A 350 -20.51 5.49 6.71
C PHE A 350 -21.63 4.56 6.24
N TYR A 351 -21.34 3.69 5.29
CA TYR A 351 -22.29 2.73 4.78
C TYR A 351 -22.71 1.72 5.87
N ASP A 352 -21.75 1.16 6.61
CA ASP A 352 -21.99 0.22 7.71
C ASP A 352 -22.83 0.86 8.83
N THR A 353 -22.67 2.18 9.06
CA THR A 353 -23.48 2.90 10.06
C THR A 353 -24.93 3.07 9.63
N ILE A 354 -25.17 3.35 8.35
CA ILE A 354 -26.53 3.61 7.84
C ILE A 354 -27.29 2.33 7.56
N TRP A 355 -26.66 1.34 6.94
CA TRP A 355 -27.30 0.12 6.47
C TRP A 355 -26.79 -1.15 7.13
N GLY A 356 -25.79 -1.08 7.92
CA GLY A 356 -25.17 -2.20 8.59
C GLY A 356 -25.71 -2.44 9.98
N THR A 357 -25.09 -3.36 10.68
CA THR A 357 -25.44 -3.83 12.01
C THR A 357 -25.04 -2.88 13.16
N GLY A 358 -24.69 -1.65 12.88
CA GLY A 358 -24.52 -0.60 13.89
C GLY A 358 -23.21 -0.61 14.69
N TRP A 359 -22.23 -1.40 14.32
CA TRP A 359 -20.97 -1.45 15.05
C TRP A 359 -19.84 -0.85 14.22
N ILE A 360 -19.37 0.31 14.60
CA ILE A 360 -18.19 0.96 14.01
C ILE A 360 -16.89 0.48 14.68
N PHE A 361 -16.98 -0.09 15.89
CA PHE A 361 -15.85 -0.48 16.73
C PHE A 361 -15.92 -1.92 17.22
#